data_ef2d78e0a33093817257948d3351a00a
#
_entry.id   ef2d78e0a33093817257948d3351a00a
#
_cell.length_a   1.000
_cell.length_b   1.000
_cell.length_c   1.000
_cell.angle_alpha   90.00
_cell.angle_beta   90.00
_cell.angle_gamma   90.00
#
_symmetry.space_group_name_H-M   'P 1'
#
loop_
_entity.id
_entity.type
_entity.pdbx_description
1 polymer ?
#
loop_
_entity_poly.entity_id
_entity_poly.type
_entity_poly.pdbx_seq_one_letter_code
_entity_poly.pdbx_strand_id
1 'polypeptide(L)'
;MAGVATLSAALIATAAAAGDGPPQLDSAGAQAAKAVVSTSGHVLAGDRDQRASRSTGRPALTAESAERAKAKAARQARQRAREVRERAREARQARAVRARQRQEARQEARLEARREARLEARREARQEARQAARVAARQWVLPLQNYNLTAHFGEVSYLWSSSHSGLDLAAATGSPVRAIASSVVAEAGYDGAYGNRVVLRLPDGTQHWFGHLNTIDVSVGEQLAAGQQLGTVGSTGHTTGPHLHLEVRINDTPVDPYAALVSHGLQP
;
A
#
# COMPACT_ATOMS: atom_id res chain seq x y z
N MET A 1 -21.82 16.96 -31.39
CA MET A 1 -22.76 16.03 -30.73
C MET A 1 -22.01 15.13 -29.77
N ALA A 2 -22.46 15.21 -28.53
CA ALA A 2 -22.39 14.27 -27.46
C ALA A 2 -21.04 13.69 -27.04
N GLY A 3 -20.57 14.24 -25.98
CA GLY A 3 -19.73 13.80 -24.94
C GLY A 3 -20.16 12.52 -24.27
N VAL A 4 -19.16 11.72 -23.90
CA VAL A 4 -19.32 10.69 -22.87
C VAL A 4 -18.25 10.94 -21.82
N ALA A 5 -18.69 11.60 -20.75
CA ALA A 5 -17.95 11.67 -19.50
C ALA A 5 -18.20 10.37 -18.75
N THR A 6 -17.19 9.53 -18.59
CA THR A 6 -17.25 8.40 -17.66
C THR A 6 -16.80 8.87 -16.28
N LEU A 7 -17.77 9.10 -15.41
CA LEU A 7 -17.54 9.21 -13.97
C LEU A 7 -17.09 7.83 -13.43
N SER A 8 -15.88 7.75 -12.96
CA SER A 8 -15.46 6.66 -12.09
C SER A 8 -15.96 6.93 -10.68
N ALA A 9 -16.97 6.18 -10.28
CA ALA A 9 -17.49 6.18 -8.91
C ALA A 9 -16.46 5.48 -8.00
N ALA A 10 -15.89 6.25 -7.09
CA ALA A 10 -15.15 5.72 -5.96
C ALA A 10 -16.11 5.02 -5.01
N LEU A 11 -16.04 3.71 -4.91
CA LEU A 11 -16.76 2.93 -3.91
C LEU A 11 -16.06 3.13 -2.56
N ILE A 12 -16.64 3.99 -1.73
CA ILE A 12 -16.27 4.08 -0.32
C ILE A 12 -16.95 2.89 0.38
N ALA A 13 -16.21 1.85 0.68
CA ALA A 13 -16.66 0.79 1.57
C ALA A 13 -16.65 1.32 3.01
N THR A 14 -17.81 1.71 3.51
CA THR A 14 -18.05 1.95 4.93
C THR A 14 -18.02 0.58 5.64
N ALA A 15 -16.92 0.30 6.32
CA ALA A 15 -16.88 -0.79 7.29
C ALA A 15 -17.81 -0.45 8.46
N ALA A 16 -18.94 -1.13 8.52
CA ALA A 16 -19.82 -1.12 9.67
C ALA A 16 -19.07 -1.71 10.86
N ALA A 17 -18.87 -0.89 11.89
CA ALA A 17 -18.40 -1.33 13.19
C ALA A 17 -19.46 -2.23 13.81
N ALA A 18 -19.21 -3.54 13.81
CA ALA A 18 -19.93 -4.47 14.65
C ALA A 18 -19.57 -4.18 16.11
N GLY A 19 -20.53 -3.66 16.86
CA GLY A 19 -20.40 -3.46 18.28
C GLY A 19 -20.28 -4.79 19.00
N ASP A 20 -19.15 -5.00 19.66
CA ASP A 20 -18.98 -6.02 20.70
C ASP A 20 -19.74 -5.56 21.94
N GLY A 21 -21.00 -5.93 22.02
CA GLY A 21 -21.73 -5.96 23.27
C GLY A 21 -21.19 -7.09 24.15
N PRO A 22 -21.21 -6.95 25.50
CA PRO A 22 -20.77 -8.02 26.38
C PRO A 22 -21.64 -9.27 26.19
N PRO A 23 -21.07 -10.49 26.26
CA PRO A 23 -21.85 -11.72 26.10
C PRO A 23 -22.90 -11.80 27.21
N GLN A 24 -24.15 -11.86 26.83
CA GLN A 24 -25.24 -12.21 27.73
C GLN A 24 -24.98 -13.62 28.24
N LEU A 25 -24.89 -13.72 29.55
CA LEU A 25 -24.85 -15.00 30.26
C LEU A 25 -26.24 -15.64 30.10
N ASP A 26 -26.29 -16.73 29.35
CA ASP A 26 -27.45 -17.59 29.24
C ASP A 26 -27.93 -18.02 30.64
N SER A 27 -29.21 -17.75 30.91
CA SER A 27 -29.94 -18.02 32.14
C SER A 27 -30.21 -19.52 32.41
N ALA A 28 -29.45 -20.42 31.78
CA ALA A 28 -29.61 -21.88 31.97
C ALA A 28 -28.76 -22.49 33.10
N GLY A 29 -27.93 -21.69 33.80
CA GLY A 29 -27.06 -22.15 34.90
C GLY A 29 -27.60 -21.97 36.33
N ALA A 30 -28.80 -21.40 36.51
CA ALA A 30 -29.31 -21.01 37.82
C ALA A 30 -30.35 -21.99 38.43
N GLN A 31 -30.57 -23.16 37.85
CA GLN A 31 -31.60 -24.12 38.35
C GLN A 31 -31.08 -25.41 38.97
N ALA A 32 -29.79 -25.55 39.22
CA ALA A 32 -29.21 -26.78 39.80
C ALA A 32 -28.77 -26.66 41.26
N ALA A 33 -29.19 -25.64 42.01
CA ALA A 33 -28.77 -25.44 43.40
C ALA A 33 -29.94 -25.36 44.43
N LYS A 34 -31.15 -25.79 44.09
CA LYS A 34 -32.31 -25.76 45.02
C LYS A 34 -33.07 -27.08 45.06
N ALA A 35 -32.42 -28.17 45.29
CA ALA A 35 -33.11 -29.43 45.52
C ALA A 35 -32.22 -30.35 46.36
N VAL A 36 -32.07 -30.10 47.64
CA VAL A 36 -31.83 -31.11 48.70
C VAL A 36 -32.05 -30.42 50.04
N VAL A 37 -33.27 -30.17 50.45
CA VAL A 37 -33.76 -30.17 51.83
C VAL A 37 -35.26 -30.34 51.72
N SER A 38 -35.73 -31.53 51.66
CA SER A 38 -37.05 -31.95 52.15
C SER A 38 -37.23 -33.46 51.95
N THR A 39 -37.00 -34.24 52.98
CA THR A 39 -37.66 -35.50 53.20
C THR A 39 -37.55 -35.72 54.69
N SER A 40 -38.61 -35.52 55.33
CA SER A 40 -39.67 -36.38 55.72
C SER A 40 -39.46 -36.93 57.13
N GLY A 41 -40.14 -36.25 58.04
CA GLY A 41 -40.54 -36.91 59.31
C GLY A 41 -41.45 -38.04 58.99
N HIS A 42 -41.10 -39.23 59.44
CA HIS A 42 -42.03 -40.28 59.63
C HIS A 42 -41.99 -40.66 61.12
N VAL A 43 -43.06 -40.25 61.76
CA VAL A 43 -43.42 -40.66 63.10
C VAL A 43 -43.93 -42.10 62.98
N LEU A 44 -43.31 -43.05 63.69
CA LEU A 44 -43.95 -44.28 64.15
C LEU A 44 -43.72 -44.37 65.62
N ALA A 45 -44.80 -44.19 66.31
CA ALA A 45 -44.96 -44.55 67.72
C ALA A 45 -45.01 -46.10 67.90
N GLY A 46 -44.37 -46.58 68.88
CA GLY A 46 -44.43 -47.99 69.28
C GLY A 46 -43.41 -48.27 70.35
N ASP A 47 -43.73 -47.97 71.46
CA ASP A 47 -44.07 -48.77 72.73
C ASP A 47 -42.94 -49.63 73.33
N ARG A 48 -42.86 -49.43 74.62
CA ARG A 48 -42.42 -50.35 75.73
C ARG A 48 -40.94 -50.39 76.09
N ASP A 49 -40.77 -49.69 77.18
CA ASP A 49 -40.47 -50.27 78.51
C ASP A 49 -39.41 -51.38 78.58
N GLN A 50 -38.40 -51.04 79.21
CA GLN A 50 -37.77 -51.75 80.34
C GLN A 50 -36.25 -51.59 80.44
N ARG A 51 -35.95 -51.24 81.63
CA ARG A 51 -34.75 -51.54 82.43
C ARG A 51 -33.63 -50.54 82.47
N ALA A 52 -33.78 -49.88 83.53
CA ALA A 52 -32.76 -49.31 84.37
C ALA A 52 -31.47 -50.12 84.47
N SER A 53 -30.46 -49.34 84.71
CA SER A 53 -29.33 -49.61 85.58
C SER A 53 -27.96 -49.65 84.97
N ARG A 54 -27.14 -48.80 85.52
CA ARG A 54 -25.67 -48.86 85.59
C ARG A 54 -24.92 -48.22 84.48
N SER A 55 -24.61 -46.96 84.70
CA SER A 55 -23.23 -46.51 84.45
C SER A 55 -23.05 -45.04 84.90
N THR A 56 -22.88 -44.83 86.16
CA THR A 56 -22.31 -43.61 86.75
C THR A 56 -20.78 -43.70 86.64
N GLY A 57 -20.26 -43.51 85.44
CA GLY A 57 -18.81 -43.59 85.30
C GLY A 57 -18.25 -43.13 83.92
N ARG A 58 -19.12 -42.59 83.08
CA ARG A 58 -18.63 -42.22 81.67
C ARG A 58 -18.83 -40.79 81.14
N PRO A 59 -19.13 -39.76 81.94
CA PRO A 59 -19.26 -38.40 81.31
C PRO A 59 -17.94 -37.70 80.98
N ALA A 60 -16.88 -37.95 81.74
CA ALA A 60 -15.61 -37.26 81.58
C ALA A 60 -14.82 -37.76 80.35
N LEU A 61 -14.78 -39.06 80.10
CA LEU A 61 -14.10 -39.68 78.97
C LEU A 61 -14.83 -39.37 77.63
N THR A 62 -16.13 -39.23 77.63
CA THR A 62 -16.93 -38.87 76.47
C THR A 62 -16.80 -37.40 76.15
N ALA A 63 -16.72 -36.49 77.12
CA ALA A 63 -16.49 -35.07 76.89
C ALA A 63 -15.11 -34.85 76.35
N GLU A 64 -14.07 -35.46 76.86
CA GLU A 64 -12.69 -35.30 76.36
C GLU A 64 -12.53 -35.87 74.93
N SER A 65 -13.14 -37.01 74.66
CA SER A 65 -13.14 -37.59 73.33
C SER A 65 -13.88 -36.71 72.31
N ALA A 66 -14.98 -36.07 72.70
CA ALA A 66 -15.72 -35.13 71.90
C ALA A 66 -14.89 -33.85 71.60
N GLU A 67 -14.19 -33.33 72.61
CA GLU A 67 -13.31 -32.17 72.40
C GLU A 67 -12.10 -32.47 71.47
N ARG A 68 -11.49 -33.64 71.63
CA ARG A 68 -10.43 -34.13 70.72
C ARG A 68 -10.94 -34.31 69.31
N ALA A 69 -12.16 -34.83 69.12
CA ALA A 69 -12.79 -34.93 67.80
C ALA A 69 -13.07 -33.58 67.18
N LYS A 70 -13.58 -32.59 67.91
CA LYS A 70 -13.78 -31.18 67.46
C LYS A 70 -12.44 -30.54 67.10
N ALA A 71 -11.42 -30.70 67.93
CA ALA A 71 -10.09 -30.18 67.63
C ALA A 71 -9.48 -30.76 66.32
N LYS A 72 -9.65 -32.09 66.11
CA LYS A 72 -9.23 -32.79 64.89
C LYS A 72 -10.02 -32.27 63.69
N ALA A 73 -11.32 -32.15 63.77
CA ALA A 73 -12.18 -31.63 62.72
C ALA A 73 -11.81 -30.16 62.35
N ALA A 74 -11.56 -29.31 63.34
CA ALA A 74 -11.14 -27.96 63.17
C ALA A 74 -9.76 -27.86 62.46
N ARG A 75 -8.81 -28.73 62.83
CA ARG A 75 -7.49 -28.81 62.13
C ARG A 75 -7.68 -29.25 60.68
N GLN A 76 -8.47 -30.26 60.40
CA GLN A 76 -8.76 -30.73 59.06
C GLN A 76 -9.47 -29.65 58.19
N ALA A 77 -10.45 -28.94 58.78
CA ALA A 77 -11.12 -27.83 58.10
C ALA A 77 -10.14 -26.69 57.74
N ARG A 78 -9.26 -26.34 58.68
CA ARG A 78 -8.21 -25.33 58.43
C ARG A 78 -7.25 -25.77 57.33
N GLN A 79 -6.86 -27.03 57.30
CA GLN A 79 -5.99 -27.60 56.27
C GLN A 79 -6.66 -27.55 54.88
N ARG A 80 -7.90 -28.05 54.80
CA ARG A 80 -8.72 -27.97 53.56
C ARG A 80 -8.88 -26.51 53.08
N ALA A 81 -9.16 -25.59 53.99
CA ALA A 81 -9.27 -24.18 53.65
C ALA A 81 -7.96 -23.58 53.10
N ARG A 82 -6.81 -24.00 53.62
CA ARG A 82 -5.50 -23.61 53.11
C ARG A 82 -5.26 -24.16 51.69
N GLU A 83 -5.52 -25.46 51.46
CA GLU A 83 -5.39 -26.11 50.17
C GLU A 83 -6.30 -25.45 49.09
N VAL A 84 -7.53 -25.12 49.43
CA VAL A 84 -8.47 -24.43 48.55
C VAL A 84 -7.94 -23.03 48.19
N ARG A 85 -7.42 -22.29 49.17
CA ARG A 85 -6.84 -20.96 48.92
C ARG A 85 -5.59 -21.02 48.05
N GLU A 86 -4.75 -22.03 48.25
CA GLU A 86 -3.53 -22.25 47.45
C GLU A 86 -3.88 -22.57 45.99
N ARG A 87 -4.77 -23.55 45.77
CA ARG A 87 -5.28 -23.86 44.42
C ARG A 87 -5.95 -22.68 43.75
N ALA A 88 -6.68 -21.85 44.50
CA ALA A 88 -7.29 -20.62 43.94
C ALA A 88 -6.25 -19.59 43.56
N ARG A 89 -5.13 -19.44 44.31
CA ARG A 89 -4.01 -18.58 43.96
C ARG A 89 -3.30 -19.06 42.70
N GLU A 90 -2.99 -20.36 42.63
CA GLU A 90 -2.36 -20.97 41.44
C GLU A 90 -3.24 -20.81 40.20
N ALA A 91 -4.53 -21.06 40.31
CA ALA A 91 -5.46 -20.86 39.20
C ALA A 91 -5.54 -19.40 38.72
N ARG A 92 -5.50 -18.44 39.66
CA ARG A 92 -5.45 -17.01 39.32
C ARG A 92 -4.14 -16.66 38.60
N GLN A 93 -3.00 -17.15 39.09
CA GLN A 93 -1.69 -16.91 38.44
C GLN A 93 -1.65 -17.53 37.04
N ALA A 94 -2.10 -18.76 36.87
CA ALA A 94 -2.18 -19.43 35.59
C ALA A 94 -3.06 -18.67 34.57
N ARG A 95 -4.22 -18.15 35.03
CA ARG A 95 -5.09 -17.30 34.19
C ARG A 95 -4.40 -15.99 33.78
N ALA A 96 -3.69 -15.33 34.70
CA ALA A 96 -2.97 -14.11 34.43
C ALA A 96 -1.84 -14.34 33.40
N VAL A 97 -1.07 -15.42 33.53
CA VAL A 97 -0.02 -15.77 32.56
C VAL A 97 -0.62 -16.03 31.16
N ARG A 98 -1.68 -16.82 31.08
CA ARG A 98 -2.38 -17.08 29.81
C ARG A 98 -2.97 -15.83 29.19
N ALA A 99 -3.48 -14.89 29.99
CA ALA A 99 -3.99 -13.61 29.49
C ALA A 99 -2.87 -12.74 28.88
N ARG A 100 -1.70 -12.67 29.55
CA ARG A 100 -0.52 -11.98 29.04
C ARG A 100 -0.04 -12.58 27.71
N GLN A 101 0.13 -13.89 27.65
CA GLN A 101 0.53 -14.60 26.43
C GLN A 101 -0.43 -14.33 25.26
N ARG A 102 -1.75 -14.32 25.52
CA ARG A 102 -2.74 -13.95 24.48
C ARG A 102 -2.63 -12.51 24.03
N GLN A 103 -2.31 -11.58 24.93
CA GLN A 103 -2.11 -10.18 24.56
C GLN A 103 -0.84 -10.00 23.71
N GLU A 104 0.25 -10.63 24.11
CA GLU A 104 1.53 -10.62 23.35
C GLU A 104 1.34 -11.19 21.95
N ALA A 105 0.73 -12.37 21.82
CA ALA A 105 0.43 -12.98 20.53
C ALA A 105 -0.48 -12.11 19.65
N ARG A 106 -1.48 -11.42 20.24
CA ARG A 106 -2.31 -10.46 19.49
C ARG A 106 -1.53 -9.23 19.02
N GLN A 107 -0.59 -8.75 19.82
CA GLN A 107 0.26 -7.62 19.44
C GLN A 107 1.22 -8.01 18.30
N GLU A 108 1.86 -9.17 18.41
CA GLU A 108 2.73 -9.70 17.35
C GLU A 108 1.98 -9.88 16.04
N ALA A 109 0.82 -10.54 16.07
CA ALA A 109 -0.02 -10.73 14.88
C ALA A 109 -0.45 -9.39 14.23
N ARG A 110 -0.75 -8.36 15.06
CA ARG A 110 -1.05 -7.01 14.54
C ARG A 110 0.15 -6.34 13.89
N LEU A 111 1.34 -6.54 14.45
CA LEU A 111 2.57 -5.97 13.88
C LEU A 111 2.94 -6.67 12.56
N GLU A 112 2.80 -7.99 12.50
CA GLU A 112 3.01 -8.76 11.27
C GLU A 112 2.03 -8.35 10.19
N ALA A 113 0.73 -8.31 10.48
CA ALA A 113 -0.30 -7.87 9.54
C ALA A 113 -0.04 -6.44 9.01
N ARG A 114 0.42 -5.52 9.89
CA ARG A 114 0.81 -4.16 9.46
C ARG A 114 2.03 -4.16 8.56
N ARG A 115 3.02 -5.02 8.81
CA ARG A 115 4.20 -5.15 7.95
C ARG A 115 3.83 -5.70 6.58
N GLU A 116 3.03 -6.75 6.54
CA GLU A 116 2.54 -7.34 5.29
C GLU A 116 1.72 -6.34 4.47
N ALA A 117 0.74 -5.69 5.07
CA ALA A 117 -0.07 -4.67 4.40
C ALA A 117 0.79 -3.51 3.85
N ARG A 118 1.82 -3.08 4.59
CA ARG A 118 2.75 -2.04 4.12
C ARG A 118 3.60 -2.51 2.94
N LEU A 119 4.04 -3.77 2.94
CA LEU A 119 4.82 -4.34 1.83
C LEU A 119 3.95 -4.50 0.58
N GLU A 120 2.71 -4.95 0.75
CA GLU A 120 1.74 -5.10 -0.33
C GLU A 120 1.40 -3.75 -0.96
N ALA A 121 1.01 -2.76 -0.16
CA ALA A 121 0.76 -1.39 -0.63
C ALA A 121 1.97 -0.79 -1.37
N ARG A 122 3.20 -1.07 -0.91
CA ARG A 122 4.41 -0.62 -1.60
C ARG A 122 4.64 -1.32 -2.93
N ARG A 123 4.28 -2.61 -3.04
CA ARG A 123 4.35 -3.36 -4.31
C ARG A 123 3.33 -2.82 -5.31
N GLU A 124 2.09 -2.61 -4.87
CA GLU A 124 1.03 -2.04 -5.71
C GLU A 124 1.39 -0.65 -6.21
N ALA A 125 1.78 0.27 -5.32
CA ALA A 125 2.22 1.61 -5.70
C ALA A 125 3.38 1.60 -6.71
N ARG A 126 4.31 0.64 -6.56
CA ARG A 126 5.42 0.47 -7.50
C ARG A 126 4.97 -0.08 -8.86
N GLN A 127 3.97 -0.94 -8.89
CA GLN A 127 3.38 -1.45 -10.14
C GLN A 127 2.60 -0.35 -10.85
N GLU A 128 1.77 0.41 -10.13
CA GLU A 128 1.05 1.56 -10.67
C GLU A 128 2.00 2.62 -11.24
N ALA A 129 3.04 2.98 -10.49
CA ALA A 129 4.06 3.91 -10.97
C ALA A 129 4.77 3.42 -12.24
N ARG A 130 5.09 2.12 -12.32
CA ARG A 130 5.67 1.53 -13.53
C ARG A 130 4.70 1.55 -14.71
N GLN A 131 3.43 1.29 -14.47
CA GLN A 131 2.40 1.33 -15.50
C GLN A 131 2.20 2.77 -16.00
N ALA A 132 2.09 3.74 -15.09
CA ALA A 132 1.99 5.16 -15.42
C ALA A 132 3.22 5.63 -16.21
N ALA A 133 4.43 5.23 -15.80
CA ALA A 133 5.65 5.56 -16.53
C ALA A 133 5.67 4.94 -17.95
N ARG A 134 5.17 3.70 -18.10
CA ARG A 134 5.05 3.07 -19.44
C ARG A 134 4.06 3.80 -20.34
N VAL A 135 2.93 4.27 -19.79
CA VAL A 135 1.95 5.06 -20.54
C VAL A 135 2.56 6.41 -20.92
N ALA A 136 3.19 7.11 -19.99
CA ALA A 136 3.85 8.38 -20.23
C ALA A 136 5.01 8.26 -21.24
N ALA A 137 5.76 7.16 -21.22
CA ALA A 137 6.85 6.91 -22.17
C ALA A 137 6.38 6.71 -23.62
N ARG A 138 5.11 6.36 -23.82
CA ARG A 138 4.50 6.22 -25.16
C ARG A 138 3.81 7.48 -25.65
N GLN A 139 3.67 8.48 -24.78
CA GLN A 139 3.02 9.73 -25.16
C GLN A 139 4.01 10.61 -25.91
N TRP A 140 3.63 11.01 -27.11
CA TRP A 140 4.34 12.02 -27.89
C TRP A 140 3.64 13.37 -27.77
N VAL A 141 4.39 14.44 -27.86
CA VAL A 141 3.90 15.84 -27.87
C VAL A 141 4.60 16.62 -28.94
N LEU A 142 4.00 17.72 -29.41
CA LEU A 142 4.65 18.60 -30.37
C LEU A 142 5.87 19.31 -29.73
N PRO A 143 6.99 19.46 -30.47
CA PRO A 143 8.22 20.08 -29.96
C PRO A 143 8.10 21.58 -29.75
N LEU A 144 7.20 22.22 -30.48
CA LEU A 144 6.95 23.66 -30.46
C LEU A 144 5.46 23.97 -30.36
N GLN A 145 5.15 25.20 -29.94
CA GLN A 145 3.83 25.82 -30.03
C GLN A 145 3.96 27.08 -30.91
N ASN A 146 2.89 27.45 -31.65
CA ASN A 146 2.84 28.66 -32.48
C ASN A 146 3.99 28.72 -33.50
N TYR A 147 4.05 27.79 -34.42
CA TYR A 147 5.01 27.71 -35.49
C TYR A 147 4.33 27.63 -36.85
N ASN A 148 5.09 27.85 -37.94
CA ASN A 148 4.67 27.54 -39.28
C ASN A 148 5.61 26.50 -39.89
N LEU A 149 5.05 25.52 -40.62
CA LEU A 149 5.86 24.57 -41.38
C LEU A 149 6.43 25.27 -42.61
N THR A 150 7.76 25.23 -42.80
CA THR A 150 8.45 25.94 -43.86
C THR A 150 9.22 25.05 -44.83
N ALA A 151 9.58 23.83 -44.40
CA ALA A 151 10.13 22.80 -45.28
C ALA A 151 9.79 21.40 -44.78
N HIS A 152 9.52 20.48 -45.71
CA HIS A 152 9.16 19.10 -45.43
C HIS A 152 10.30 18.13 -45.73
N PHE A 153 10.22 16.95 -45.18
CA PHE A 153 11.14 15.85 -45.44
C PHE A 153 11.11 15.48 -46.92
N GLY A 154 12.30 15.27 -47.50
CA GLY A 154 12.47 14.89 -48.89
C GLY A 154 12.38 16.03 -49.89
N GLU A 155 12.09 17.28 -49.48
CA GLU A 155 12.13 18.46 -50.38
C GLU A 155 13.53 18.66 -50.97
N VAL A 156 13.58 19.10 -52.22
CA VAL A 156 14.82 19.41 -52.92
C VAL A 156 14.89 20.93 -53.18
N SER A 157 15.97 21.54 -52.75
CA SER A 157 16.20 22.97 -52.88
C SER A 157 17.71 23.22 -53.05
N TYR A 158 18.10 24.41 -53.53
CA TYR A 158 19.50 24.85 -53.59
C TYR A 158 20.12 25.06 -52.19
N LEU A 159 19.31 25.02 -51.15
CA LEU A 159 19.75 25.17 -49.75
C LEU A 159 20.38 23.90 -49.19
N TRP A 160 20.11 22.74 -49.78
CA TRP A 160 20.62 21.47 -49.33
C TRP A 160 21.51 20.79 -50.35
N SER A 161 22.55 20.12 -49.89
CA SER A 161 23.44 19.34 -50.77
C SER A 161 22.76 18.09 -51.36
N SER A 162 21.63 17.66 -50.74
CA SER A 162 20.76 16.56 -51.14
C SER A 162 19.31 16.95 -50.85
N SER A 163 18.41 15.97 -50.67
CA SER A 163 17.06 16.25 -50.16
C SER A 163 17.08 16.62 -48.67
N HIS A 164 16.07 17.38 -48.24
CA HIS A 164 15.88 17.82 -46.85
C HIS A 164 15.68 16.60 -45.94
N SER A 165 16.50 16.50 -44.89
CA SER A 165 16.52 15.30 -43.98
C SER A 165 15.53 15.38 -42.83
N GLY A 166 14.77 16.48 -42.71
CA GLY A 166 13.91 16.74 -41.56
C GLY A 166 12.64 17.50 -41.88
N LEU A 167 12.10 18.14 -40.86
CA LEU A 167 10.92 19.02 -40.87
C LEU A 167 11.32 20.36 -40.26
N ASP A 168 11.10 21.48 -40.99
CA ASP A 168 11.43 22.79 -40.48
C ASP A 168 10.20 23.51 -39.92
N LEU A 169 10.30 23.89 -38.65
CA LEU A 169 9.25 24.58 -37.90
C LEU A 169 9.72 26.01 -37.57
N ALA A 170 9.30 26.98 -38.39
CA ALA A 170 9.64 28.39 -38.19
C ALA A 170 8.92 28.96 -36.97
N ALA A 171 9.69 29.53 -36.06
CA ALA A 171 9.19 30.18 -34.85
C ALA A 171 10.17 31.27 -34.41
N ALA A 172 9.72 32.18 -33.54
CA ALA A 172 10.56 33.26 -33.04
C ALA A 172 11.77 32.70 -32.26
N THR A 173 12.93 33.36 -32.43
CA THR A 173 14.11 33.05 -31.60
C THR A 173 13.77 33.14 -30.12
N GLY A 174 14.20 32.15 -29.35
CA GLY A 174 13.90 32.02 -27.91
C GLY A 174 12.60 31.25 -27.59
N SER A 175 11.81 30.83 -28.60
CA SER A 175 10.67 29.97 -28.40
C SER A 175 11.10 28.64 -27.75
N PRO A 176 10.42 28.15 -26.69
CA PRO A 176 10.82 26.91 -26.00
C PRO A 176 10.69 25.69 -26.90
N VAL A 177 11.79 24.94 -27.07
CA VAL A 177 11.83 23.64 -27.74
C VAL A 177 11.73 22.51 -26.69
N ARG A 178 10.85 21.55 -26.93
CA ARG A 178 10.51 20.49 -25.98
C ARG A 178 10.82 19.10 -26.55
N ALA A 179 11.19 18.19 -25.65
CA ALA A 179 11.33 16.78 -25.98
C ALA A 179 9.98 16.21 -26.45
N ILE A 180 9.96 15.57 -27.62
CA ILE A 180 8.74 15.00 -28.23
C ILE A 180 8.23 13.80 -27.41
N ALA A 181 9.15 12.99 -26.88
CA ALA A 181 8.86 11.78 -26.12
C ALA A 181 9.84 11.64 -24.96
N SER A 182 9.52 10.77 -24.00
CA SER A 182 10.45 10.41 -22.93
C SER A 182 11.69 9.74 -23.52
N SER A 183 12.87 10.26 -23.17
CA SER A 183 14.12 9.94 -23.86
C SER A 183 15.33 10.25 -22.98
N VAL A 184 16.52 9.88 -23.47
CA VAL A 184 17.81 10.25 -22.88
C VAL A 184 18.56 11.14 -23.87
N VAL A 185 19.20 12.21 -23.39
CA VAL A 185 20.07 13.05 -24.20
C VAL A 185 21.30 12.25 -24.62
N ALA A 186 21.41 11.93 -25.89
CA ALA A 186 22.55 11.20 -26.47
C ALA A 186 23.70 12.14 -26.83
N GLU A 187 23.35 13.32 -27.38
CA GLU A 187 24.32 14.36 -27.79
C GLU A 187 23.73 15.74 -27.51
N ALA A 188 24.60 16.70 -27.16
CA ALA A 188 24.24 18.08 -26.93
C ALA A 188 25.49 18.96 -27.21
N GLY A 189 25.42 19.86 -28.19
CA GLY A 189 26.54 20.73 -28.54
C GLY A 189 26.42 21.32 -29.97
N TYR A 190 27.46 21.99 -30.40
CA TYR A 190 27.53 22.55 -31.76
C TYR A 190 28.00 21.48 -32.76
N ASP A 191 27.25 21.29 -33.85
CA ASP A 191 27.55 20.32 -34.89
C ASP A 191 27.38 20.90 -36.31
N GLY A 192 28.40 21.55 -36.78
CA GLY A 192 28.54 22.01 -38.18
C GLY A 192 27.30 22.68 -38.74
N ALA A 193 26.70 22.09 -39.77
CA ALA A 193 25.50 22.61 -40.44
C ALA A 193 24.28 22.68 -39.55
N TYR A 194 24.14 21.78 -38.59
CA TYR A 194 23.02 21.77 -37.63
C TYR A 194 23.12 22.89 -36.57
N GLY A 195 24.28 23.54 -36.43
CA GLY A 195 24.50 24.52 -35.38
C GLY A 195 24.44 23.88 -33.96
N ASN A 196 23.80 24.55 -33.00
CA ASN A 196 23.55 23.96 -31.73
C ASN A 196 22.48 22.86 -31.87
N ARG A 197 22.89 21.62 -31.57
CA ARG A 197 22.06 20.43 -31.76
C ARG A 197 21.92 19.66 -30.46
N VAL A 198 20.72 19.11 -30.26
CA VAL A 198 20.43 18.07 -29.24
C VAL A 198 19.94 16.83 -29.94
N VAL A 199 20.49 15.68 -29.58
CA VAL A 199 20.02 14.36 -30.02
C VAL A 199 19.43 13.63 -28.82
N LEU A 200 18.18 13.26 -28.93
CA LEU A 200 17.48 12.46 -27.94
C LEU A 200 17.35 11.03 -28.46
N ARG A 201 17.62 10.04 -27.59
CA ARG A 201 17.42 8.62 -27.88
C ARG A 201 16.27 8.05 -27.03
N LEU A 202 15.30 7.47 -27.72
CA LEU A 202 14.14 6.81 -27.12
C LEU A 202 14.51 5.38 -26.66
N PRO A 203 13.69 4.75 -25.80
CA PRO A 203 13.92 3.38 -25.34
C PRO A 203 13.93 2.31 -26.45
N ASP A 204 13.28 2.56 -27.57
CA ASP A 204 13.24 1.67 -28.75
C ASP A 204 14.42 1.89 -29.72
N GLY A 205 15.31 2.84 -29.41
CA GLY A 205 16.46 3.21 -30.24
C GLY A 205 16.19 4.31 -31.26
N THR A 206 14.95 4.75 -31.45
CA THR A 206 14.59 5.90 -32.27
C THR A 206 15.32 7.14 -31.75
N GLN A 207 15.80 8.00 -32.65
CA GLN A 207 16.45 9.27 -32.31
C GLN A 207 15.61 10.43 -32.81
N HIS A 208 15.55 11.50 -32.00
CA HIS A 208 15.02 12.80 -32.36
C HIS A 208 16.17 13.82 -32.34
N TRP A 209 16.39 14.50 -33.45
CA TRP A 209 17.42 15.51 -33.59
C TRP A 209 16.78 16.89 -33.66
N PHE A 210 17.28 17.82 -32.87
CA PHE A 210 16.80 19.20 -32.76
C PHE A 210 17.95 20.13 -33.13
N GLY A 211 17.89 20.70 -34.31
CA GLY A 211 18.94 21.58 -34.87
C GLY A 211 18.62 23.07 -34.77
N HIS A 212 19.61 23.89 -35.05
CA HIS A 212 19.60 25.35 -35.13
C HIS A 212 19.22 26.06 -33.83
N LEU A 213 19.39 25.39 -32.67
CA LEU A 213 19.00 25.90 -31.36
C LEU A 213 19.79 27.20 -31.01
N ASN A 214 19.13 28.10 -30.30
CA ASN A 214 19.77 29.27 -29.68
C ASN A 214 20.46 28.88 -28.38
N THR A 215 19.75 28.15 -27.50
CA THR A 215 20.28 27.60 -26.24
C THR A 215 20.11 26.10 -26.20
N ILE A 216 21.02 25.44 -25.49
CA ILE A 216 20.91 24.04 -25.06
C ILE A 216 20.79 24.07 -23.56
N ASP A 217 19.63 23.62 -23.01
CA ASP A 217 19.31 23.71 -21.61
C ASP A 217 19.46 22.33 -20.90
N VAL A 218 20.04 21.34 -21.59
CA VAL A 218 20.18 19.95 -21.12
C VAL A 218 21.61 19.44 -21.31
N SER A 219 21.95 18.35 -20.60
CA SER A 219 23.26 17.71 -20.64
C SER A 219 23.19 16.27 -21.13
N VAL A 220 24.26 15.77 -21.76
CA VAL A 220 24.38 14.37 -22.20
C VAL A 220 24.17 13.41 -21.02
N GLY A 221 23.34 12.39 -21.21
CA GLY A 221 22.93 11.42 -20.21
C GLY A 221 21.71 11.83 -19.38
N GLU A 222 21.21 13.06 -19.52
CA GLU A 222 19.99 13.51 -18.83
C GLU A 222 18.76 12.79 -19.37
N GLN A 223 17.86 12.40 -18.46
CA GLN A 223 16.57 11.80 -18.81
C GLN A 223 15.50 12.89 -18.90
N LEU A 224 14.84 12.98 -20.03
CA LEU A 224 13.78 13.95 -20.28
C LEU A 224 12.42 13.24 -20.34
N ALA A 225 11.42 13.84 -19.73
CA ALA A 225 10.03 13.50 -19.98
C ALA A 225 9.52 14.14 -21.26
N ALA A 226 8.51 13.57 -21.91
CA ALA A 226 7.78 14.22 -23.00
C ALA A 226 7.29 15.61 -22.55
N GLY A 227 7.51 16.62 -23.37
CA GLY A 227 7.17 18.03 -23.10
C GLY A 227 8.17 18.81 -22.24
N GLN A 228 9.22 18.16 -21.72
CA GLN A 228 10.28 18.87 -21.01
C GLN A 228 11.09 19.74 -21.97
N GLN A 229 11.38 20.98 -21.58
CA GLN A 229 12.19 21.91 -22.40
C GLN A 229 13.62 21.37 -22.48
N LEU A 230 14.21 21.44 -23.69
CA LEU A 230 15.57 21.02 -23.97
C LEU A 230 16.46 22.18 -24.49
N GLY A 231 15.86 23.29 -24.88
CA GLY A 231 16.51 24.46 -25.42
C GLY A 231 15.51 25.45 -25.98
N THR A 232 16.00 26.37 -26.83
CA THR A 232 15.17 27.37 -27.47
C THR A 232 15.48 27.48 -28.98
N VAL A 233 14.47 27.87 -29.77
CA VAL A 233 14.62 28.13 -31.22
C VAL A 233 15.68 29.18 -31.47
N GLY A 234 16.51 28.94 -32.46
CA GLY A 234 17.56 29.85 -32.90
C GLY A 234 17.73 29.91 -34.42
N SER A 235 18.92 30.33 -34.83
CA SER A 235 19.37 30.39 -36.22
C SER A 235 20.87 30.14 -36.27
N THR A 236 21.32 29.08 -35.55
CA THR A 236 22.74 28.70 -35.50
C THR A 236 23.05 27.67 -36.59
N GLY A 237 24.32 27.60 -37.05
CA GLY A 237 24.72 26.72 -38.13
C GLY A 237 24.31 27.24 -39.51
N HIS A 238 23.94 26.34 -40.43
CA HIS A 238 23.56 26.68 -41.79
C HIS A 238 22.05 26.84 -41.91
N THR A 239 21.55 28.09 -41.85
CA THR A 239 20.11 28.39 -41.81
C THR A 239 19.83 29.75 -42.47
N THR A 240 18.63 29.94 -43.00
CA THR A 240 18.15 31.19 -43.60
C THR A 240 17.37 32.09 -42.64
N GLY A 241 17.02 31.59 -41.47
CA GLY A 241 16.26 32.32 -40.46
C GLY A 241 15.89 31.47 -39.26
N PRO A 242 15.23 32.04 -38.23
CA PRO A 242 14.90 31.32 -37.01
C PRO A 242 13.89 30.20 -37.23
N HIS A 243 14.29 28.97 -36.98
CA HIS A 243 13.44 27.77 -37.01
C HIS A 243 14.03 26.64 -36.17
N LEU A 244 13.24 25.65 -35.87
CA LEU A 244 13.67 24.35 -35.40
C LEU A 244 13.74 23.40 -36.59
N HIS A 245 14.90 22.84 -36.87
CA HIS A 245 15.06 21.68 -37.75
C HIS A 245 14.89 20.41 -36.91
N LEU A 246 13.86 19.63 -37.24
CA LEU A 246 13.52 18.39 -36.56
C LEU A 246 13.79 17.20 -37.46
N GLU A 247 14.59 16.22 -37.01
CA GLU A 247 14.67 14.90 -37.61
C GLU A 247 14.17 13.81 -36.70
N VAL A 248 13.56 12.79 -37.29
CA VAL A 248 13.31 11.49 -36.67
C VAL A 248 14.15 10.45 -37.36
N ARG A 249 14.92 9.65 -36.61
CA ARG A 249 15.82 8.66 -37.20
C ARG A 249 15.56 7.28 -36.59
N ILE A 250 15.50 6.29 -37.48
CA ILE A 250 15.38 4.87 -37.11
C ILE A 250 16.64 4.17 -37.66
N ASN A 251 17.42 3.56 -36.78
CA ASN A 251 18.71 2.95 -37.12
C ASN A 251 19.62 3.95 -37.92
N ASP A 252 19.74 5.14 -37.41
CA ASP A 252 20.51 6.28 -37.98
C ASP A 252 20.04 6.76 -39.35
N THR A 253 18.96 6.21 -39.89
CA THR A 253 18.36 6.64 -41.16
C THR A 253 17.23 7.63 -40.88
N PRO A 254 17.27 8.87 -41.49
CA PRO A 254 16.20 9.84 -41.35
C PRO A 254 14.91 9.32 -42.02
N VAL A 255 13.79 9.51 -41.34
CA VAL A 255 12.43 9.22 -41.79
C VAL A 255 11.60 10.48 -41.71
N ASP A 256 10.46 10.52 -42.41
CA ASP A 256 9.58 11.71 -42.42
C ASP A 256 9.06 12.01 -41.01
N PRO A 257 9.48 13.13 -40.37
CA PRO A 257 9.06 13.50 -39.03
C PRO A 257 7.58 13.85 -38.97
N TYR A 258 7.01 14.43 -40.04
CA TYR A 258 5.59 14.73 -40.09
C TYR A 258 4.75 13.45 -40.00
N ALA A 259 5.06 12.47 -40.82
CA ALA A 259 4.39 11.17 -40.77
C ALA A 259 4.58 10.45 -39.43
N ALA A 260 5.77 10.55 -38.83
CA ALA A 260 6.05 9.99 -37.52
C ALA A 260 5.18 10.65 -36.43
N LEU A 261 5.07 11.98 -36.40
CA LEU A 261 4.21 12.71 -35.45
C LEU A 261 2.72 12.35 -35.63
N VAL A 262 2.24 12.28 -36.88
CA VAL A 262 0.85 11.91 -37.20
C VAL A 262 0.54 10.48 -36.77
N SER A 263 1.46 9.53 -36.94
CA SER A 263 1.28 8.13 -36.52
C SER A 263 1.12 7.99 -34.99
N HIS A 264 1.57 8.98 -34.22
CA HIS A 264 1.40 9.09 -32.79
C HIS A 264 0.21 9.98 -32.36
N GLY A 265 -0.67 10.31 -33.31
CA GLY A 265 -1.91 11.06 -33.06
C GLY A 265 -1.73 12.57 -32.93
N LEU A 266 -0.59 13.11 -33.32
CA LEU A 266 -0.32 14.54 -33.33
C LEU A 266 -0.71 15.17 -34.67
N GLN A 267 -0.94 16.49 -34.67
CA GLN A 267 -1.19 17.30 -35.88
C GLN A 267 -0.13 18.39 -35.91
N PRO A 268 0.99 18.11 -36.59
CA PRO A 268 2.08 19.08 -36.74
C PRO A 268 1.71 20.28 -37.59
#